data_3204df388375a9eca6c78a6d50dcea0f
#
_entry.id   3204df388375a9eca6c78a6d50dcea0f
#
_cell.length_a   1.000
_cell.length_b   1.000
_cell.length_c   1.000
_cell.angle_alpha   90.00
_cell.angle_beta   90.00
_cell.angle_gamma   90.00
#
_symmetry.space_group_name_H-M   'P 1'
#
loop_
_entity.id
_entity.type
_entity.pdbx_description
1 polymer ?
#
loop_
_entity_poly.entity_id
_entity_poly.type
_entity_poly.pdbx_seq_one_letter_code
_entity_poly.pdbx_strand_id
1 'polypeptide(L)'
;YTPEVGSYQDYFWPPENRVIPLCEDQLYSNQIFGFVSGADHIVFSIDIDEQQGDTLQFNVTIQNRGLQDSDGDVVLGVQPLNNTNYILDYMDNLGSIAAREIDQVNISMVVSGSSENGVETGILVTISDNSSFVRTDTLTTIVGIPTSIFSEEAESGLSDWDTNDWGLTSTSSYNGN
;
A
#
# COMPACT_ATOMS: atom_id res chain seq x y z
N TYR A 1 3.56 8.73 -29.06
CA TYR A 1 2.40 7.84 -28.85
C TYR A 1 1.31 8.20 -29.84
N THR A 2 0.85 7.24 -30.64
CA THR A 2 -0.24 7.43 -31.61
C THR A 2 -1.26 6.34 -31.30
N PRO A 3 -2.31 6.62 -30.51
CA PRO A 3 -3.34 5.65 -30.24
C PRO A 3 -4.16 5.40 -31.50
N GLU A 4 -4.37 4.14 -31.84
CA GLU A 4 -5.35 3.75 -32.85
C GLU A 4 -6.70 3.56 -32.16
N VAL A 5 -7.73 4.16 -32.76
CA VAL A 5 -9.09 4.18 -32.22
C VAL A 5 -9.99 3.32 -33.11
N GLY A 6 -10.70 2.37 -32.46
CA GLY A 6 -11.65 1.50 -33.17
C GLY A 6 -11.04 0.19 -33.64
N SER A 7 -11.79 -0.50 -34.47
CA SER A 7 -11.47 -1.80 -35.05
C SER A 7 -11.48 -1.74 -36.57
N TYR A 8 -11.07 -2.83 -37.21
CA TYR A 8 -11.16 -2.96 -38.67
C TYR A 8 -12.56 -2.68 -39.21
N GLN A 9 -13.60 -2.91 -38.43
CA GLN A 9 -14.99 -2.67 -38.81
C GLN A 9 -15.42 -1.20 -38.76
N ASP A 10 -14.68 -0.38 -38.04
CA ASP A 10 -14.97 1.06 -37.88
C ASP A 10 -14.40 1.90 -39.03
N TYR A 11 -13.50 1.34 -39.83
CA TYR A 11 -12.80 1.99 -40.92
C TYR A 11 -12.12 3.31 -40.53
N PHE A 12 -11.65 4.07 -41.49
CA PHE A 12 -11.07 5.39 -41.23
C PHE A 12 -12.13 6.46 -40.85
N TRP A 13 -13.35 6.29 -41.36
CA TRP A 13 -14.52 7.12 -41.03
C TRP A 13 -15.58 6.21 -40.39
N PRO A 14 -15.63 6.12 -39.06
CA PRO A 14 -16.62 5.28 -38.40
C PRO A 14 -18.05 5.81 -38.64
N PRO A 15 -19.04 4.92 -38.70
CA PRO A 15 -20.44 5.29 -38.71
C PRO A 15 -20.81 6.17 -37.50
N GLU A 16 -21.76 7.11 -37.70
CA GLU A 16 -22.15 8.09 -36.68
C GLU A 16 -22.46 7.47 -35.30
N ASN A 17 -23.13 6.31 -35.30
CA ASN A 17 -23.47 5.58 -34.07
C ASN A 17 -22.26 4.94 -33.34
N ARG A 18 -21.09 4.92 -33.97
CA ARG A 18 -19.85 4.39 -33.37
C ARG A 18 -18.96 5.51 -32.82
N VAL A 19 -19.18 6.75 -33.16
CA VAL A 19 -18.30 7.87 -32.76
C VAL A 19 -18.26 8.02 -31.24
N ILE A 20 -19.44 8.08 -30.58
CA ILE A 20 -19.50 8.26 -29.13
C ILE A 20 -18.88 7.06 -28.40
N PRO A 21 -19.25 5.79 -28.67
CA PRO A 21 -18.59 4.64 -28.05
C PRO A 21 -17.07 4.62 -28.21
N LEU A 22 -16.56 4.96 -29.40
CA LEU A 22 -15.11 5.02 -29.63
C LEU A 22 -14.42 6.12 -28.81
N CYS A 23 -15.08 7.27 -28.64
CA CYS A 23 -14.57 8.33 -27.76
C CYS A 23 -14.56 7.90 -26.30
N GLU A 24 -15.60 7.23 -25.84
CA GLU A 24 -15.70 6.70 -24.46
C GLU A 24 -14.63 5.65 -24.20
N ASP A 25 -14.40 4.72 -25.12
CA ASP A 25 -13.36 3.70 -25.04
C ASP A 25 -11.94 4.30 -24.90
N GLN A 26 -11.71 5.48 -25.51
CA GLN A 26 -10.40 6.15 -25.47
C GLN A 26 -10.25 7.13 -24.30
N LEU A 27 -11.35 7.47 -23.62
CA LEU A 27 -11.34 8.51 -22.57
C LEU A 27 -10.34 8.19 -21.45
N TYR A 28 -10.38 6.96 -20.94
CA TYR A 28 -9.48 6.51 -19.87
C TYR A 28 -8.01 6.57 -20.29
N SER A 29 -7.68 6.06 -21.48
CA SER A 29 -6.31 6.05 -21.99
C SER A 29 -5.76 7.47 -22.17
N ASN A 30 -6.58 8.38 -22.68
CA ASN A 30 -6.19 9.77 -22.89
C ASN A 30 -6.03 10.53 -21.57
N GLN A 31 -6.87 10.25 -20.57
CA GLN A 31 -6.73 10.82 -19.22
C GLN A 31 -5.44 10.34 -18.56
N ILE A 32 -5.16 9.03 -18.57
CA ILE A 32 -3.91 8.47 -18.02
C ILE A 32 -2.70 9.09 -18.73
N PHE A 33 -2.74 9.21 -20.07
CA PHE A 33 -1.64 9.83 -20.80
C PHE A 33 -1.43 11.30 -20.40
N GLY A 34 -2.51 12.04 -20.16
CA GLY A 34 -2.45 13.41 -19.65
C GLY A 34 -1.79 13.48 -18.26
N PHE A 35 -2.18 12.61 -17.35
CA PHE A 35 -1.60 12.57 -16.00
C PHE A 35 -0.11 12.19 -16.00
N VAL A 36 0.27 11.13 -16.72
CA VAL A 36 1.66 10.67 -16.71
C VAL A 36 2.61 11.55 -17.55
N SER A 37 2.12 12.51 -18.32
CA SER A 37 2.98 13.43 -19.08
C SER A 37 3.71 14.43 -18.18
N GLY A 38 3.15 14.75 -17.00
CA GLY A 38 3.78 15.52 -15.94
C GLY A 38 4.47 14.62 -14.90
N ALA A 39 4.64 15.14 -13.70
CA ALA A 39 4.89 14.34 -12.50
C ALA A 39 3.58 13.68 -12.04
N ASP A 40 3.64 12.39 -11.67
CA ASP A 40 2.49 11.63 -11.18
C ASP A 40 2.92 10.74 -10.01
N HIS A 41 2.77 11.26 -8.81
CA HIS A 41 3.16 10.57 -7.59
C HIS A 41 2.07 9.60 -7.14
N ILE A 42 2.50 8.38 -6.78
CA ILE A 42 1.63 7.38 -6.18
C ILE A 42 2.27 6.82 -4.90
N VAL A 43 1.45 6.38 -3.96
CA VAL A 43 1.87 5.39 -2.98
C VAL A 43 1.98 4.06 -3.71
N PHE A 44 3.19 3.56 -3.87
CA PHE A 44 3.46 2.30 -4.56
C PHE A 44 3.21 1.11 -3.67
N SER A 45 3.67 1.18 -2.42
CA SER A 45 3.38 0.20 -1.37
C SER A 45 3.45 0.83 0.01
N ILE A 46 2.76 0.19 0.96
CA ILE A 46 2.88 0.44 2.39
C ILE A 46 3.10 -0.93 3.04
N ASP A 47 4.30 -1.14 3.56
CA ASP A 47 4.72 -2.43 4.10
C ASP A 47 4.94 -2.31 5.62
N ILE A 48 4.20 -3.09 6.39
CA ILE A 48 4.37 -3.16 7.84
C ILE A 48 5.59 -4.03 8.12
N ASP A 49 6.63 -3.44 8.72
CA ASP A 49 7.86 -4.16 9.07
C ASP A 49 7.71 -4.92 10.38
N GLU A 50 7.31 -4.22 11.43
CA GLU A 50 7.23 -4.81 12.76
C GLU A 50 6.27 -4.03 13.68
N GLN A 51 5.60 -4.76 14.54
CA GLN A 51 4.92 -4.20 15.69
C GLN A 51 5.63 -4.66 16.96
N GLN A 52 6.36 -3.77 17.60
CA GLN A 52 7.03 -4.02 18.88
C GLN A 52 6.35 -3.25 20.00
N GLY A 53 5.67 -3.98 20.88
CA GLY A 53 4.97 -3.36 22.00
C GLY A 53 3.89 -2.38 21.51
N ASP A 54 4.05 -1.13 21.86
CA ASP A 54 3.17 -0.02 21.49
C ASP A 54 3.60 0.75 20.22
N THR A 55 4.65 0.26 19.55
CA THR A 55 5.21 0.91 18.34
C THR A 55 4.93 0.07 17.10
N LEU A 56 4.37 0.71 16.08
CA LEU A 56 4.19 0.18 14.74
C LEU A 56 5.22 0.82 13.80
N GLN A 57 6.00 -0.01 13.11
CA GLN A 57 6.94 0.44 12.09
C GLN A 57 6.46 -0.02 10.71
N PHE A 58 6.49 0.89 9.76
CA PHE A 58 6.11 0.61 8.38
C PHE A 58 6.90 1.47 7.39
N ASN A 59 7.09 0.93 6.20
CA ASN A 59 7.72 1.62 5.08
C ASN A 59 6.66 2.12 4.10
N VAL A 60 6.73 3.38 3.73
CA VAL A 60 5.96 3.94 2.63
C VAL A 60 6.87 4.10 1.44
N THR A 61 6.54 3.44 0.35
CA THR A 61 7.24 3.57 -0.93
C THR A 61 6.43 4.47 -1.85
N ILE A 62 7.05 5.53 -2.33
CA ILE A 62 6.46 6.52 -3.23
C ILE A 62 7.14 6.39 -4.59
N GLN A 63 6.37 6.41 -5.66
CA GLN A 63 6.88 6.40 -7.01
C GLN A 63 6.36 7.62 -7.77
N ASN A 64 7.26 8.32 -8.45
CA ASN A 64 6.88 9.23 -9.52
C ASN A 64 6.75 8.43 -10.83
N ARG A 65 5.51 8.03 -11.20
CA ARG A 65 5.26 7.34 -12.49
C ARG A 65 5.26 8.27 -13.67
N GLY A 66 5.33 9.57 -13.45
CA GLY A 66 5.32 10.59 -14.47
C GLY A 66 6.55 10.59 -15.35
N LEU A 67 6.51 11.39 -16.42
CA LEU A 67 7.60 11.59 -17.36
C LEU A 67 8.42 12.85 -17.06
N GLN A 68 8.03 13.59 -16.04
CA GLN A 68 8.75 14.77 -15.53
C GLN A 68 9.09 14.60 -14.06
N ASP A 69 10.12 15.29 -13.64
CA ASP A 69 10.47 15.43 -12.24
C ASP A 69 9.32 16.15 -11.50
N SER A 70 9.22 15.96 -10.18
CA SER A 70 8.25 16.67 -9.37
C SER A 70 8.42 18.19 -9.48
N ASP A 71 7.33 18.92 -9.42
CA ASP A 71 7.33 20.38 -9.35
C ASP A 71 7.65 20.83 -7.91
N GLY A 72 8.94 20.88 -7.61
CA GLY A 72 9.46 21.18 -6.29
C GLY A 72 9.46 19.98 -5.35
N ASP A 73 9.36 20.27 -4.06
CA ASP A 73 9.45 19.25 -3.02
C ASP A 73 8.17 18.44 -2.89
N VAL A 74 8.33 17.14 -2.77
CA VAL A 74 7.25 16.21 -2.45
C VAL A 74 7.12 16.12 -0.93
N VAL A 75 5.93 16.36 -0.42
CA VAL A 75 5.63 16.28 1.01
C VAL A 75 4.79 15.04 1.27
N LEU A 76 5.27 14.19 2.16
CA LEU A 76 4.56 13.03 2.69
C LEU A 76 3.93 13.37 4.02
N GLY A 77 2.63 13.25 4.12
CA GLY A 77 1.88 13.32 5.38
C GLY A 77 1.30 11.96 5.76
N VAL A 78 1.36 11.61 7.04
CA VAL A 78 0.76 10.40 7.57
C VAL A 78 0.01 10.72 8.84
N GLN A 79 -1.26 10.34 8.90
CA GLN A 79 -2.11 10.59 10.06
C GLN A 79 -3.10 9.45 10.28
N PRO A 80 -3.53 9.18 11.52
CA PRO A 80 -4.57 8.20 11.77
C PRO A 80 -5.91 8.69 11.24
N LEU A 81 -6.66 7.80 10.62
CA LEU A 81 -8.01 8.07 10.11
C LEU A 81 -9.03 8.27 11.25
N ASN A 82 -8.85 7.55 12.34
CA ASN A 82 -9.68 7.61 13.53
C ASN A 82 -8.80 8.01 14.72
N ASN A 83 -9.03 9.17 15.26
CA ASN A 83 -8.15 9.93 16.16
C ASN A 83 -7.95 9.34 17.57
N THR A 84 -8.29 8.08 17.82
CA THR A 84 -8.33 7.54 19.19
C THR A 84 -7.16 6.63 19.56
N ASN A 85 -6.50 6.02 18.58
CA ASN A 85 -5.61 4.90 18.85
C ASN A 85 -4.12 5.14 18.54
N TYR A 86 -3.78 6.21 17.85
CA TYR A 86 -2.40 6.54 17.51
C TYR A 86 -2.06 7.98 17.82
N ILE A 87 -0.84 8.19 18.26
CA ILE A 87 -0.25 9.52 18.39
C ILE A 87 0.78 9.64 17.27
N LEU A 88 0.35 10.10 16.11
CA LEU A 88 1.27 10.56 15.09
C LEU A 88 0.60 11.52 14.13
N ASP A 89 1.25 12.65 14.01
CA ASP A 89 1.10 13.57 12.90
C ASP A 89 2.49 13.64 12.27
N TYR A 90 2.74 12.81 11.25
CA TYR A 90 4.02 12.75 10.58
C TYR A 90 3.95 13.54 9.29
N MET A 91 4.89 14.43 9.10
CA MET A 91 5.07 15.16 7.86
C MET A 91 6.57 15.23 7.54
N ASP A 92 6.95 14.83 6.35
CA ASP A 92 8.32 14.89 5.88
C ASP A 92 8.39 15.49 4.48
N ASN A 93 9.49 16.19 4.24
CA ASN A 93 9.82 16.75 2.94
C ASN A 93 10.87 15.86 2.29
N LEU A 94 10.48 15.15 1.23
CA LEU A 94 11.32 14.18 0.52
C LEU A 94 12.23 14.85 -0.53
N GLY A 95 12.07 16.16 -0.74
CA GLY A 95 12.70 16.83 -1.88
C GLY A 95 12.03 16.46 -3.21
N SER A 96 12.71 16.77 -4.29
CA SER A 96 12.22 16.46 -5.64
C SER A 96 12.45 14.99 -5.99
N ILE A 97 11.42 14.30 -6.44
CA ILE A 97 11.51 12.93 -6.95
C ILE A 97 11.56 12.98 -8.48
N ALA A 98 12.66 12.47 -9.05
CA ALA A 98 12.86 12.47 -10.49
C ALA A 98 11.82 11.59 -11.23
N ALA A 99 11.67 11.84 -12.53
CA ALA A 99 10.79 11.04 -13.38
C ALA A 99 11.14 9.55 -13.30
N ARG A 100 10.13 8.71 -13.05
CA ARG A 100 10.27 7.24 -12.93
C ARG A 100 11.01 6.75 -11.70
N GLU A 101 11.49 7.62 -10.84
CA GLU A 101 12.20 7.24 -9.62
C GLU A 101 11.25 6.87 -8.49
N ILE A 102 11.82 6.16 -7.53
CA ILE A 102 11.16 5.70 -6.31
C ILE A 102 11.90 6.28 -5.11
N ASP A 103 11.13 6.70 -4.11
CA ASP A 103 11.66 7.04 -2.79
C ASP A 103 10.97 6.22 -1.71
N GLN A 104 11.64 5.98 -0.60
CA GLN A 104 11.16 5.14 0.48
C GLN A 104 11.40 5.79 1.84
N VAL A 105 10.37 5.80 2.67
CA VAL A 105 10.40 6.39 4.01
C VAL A 105 10.00 5.36 5.05
N ASN A 106 10.83 5.20 6.08
CA ASN A 106 10.50 4.42 7.25
C ASN A 106 9.82 5.30 8.30
N ILE A 107 8.66 4.89 8.75
CA ILE A 107 7.83 5.62 9.69
C ILE A 107 7.59 4.76 10.93
N SER A 108 7.78 5.39 12.09
CA SER A 108 7.50 4.78 13.39
C SER A 108 6.34 5.50 14.07
N MET A 109 5.28 4.77 14.40
CA MET A 109 4.10 5.28 15.09
C MET A 109 3.96 4.65 16.46
N VAL A 110 3.58 5.46 17.44
CA VAL A 110 3.29 4.97 18.79
C VAL A 110 1.77 4.82 18.96
N VAL A 111 1.38 3.64 19.41
CA VAL A 111 -0.02 3.36 19.74
C VAL A 111 -0.36 4.00 21.09
N SER A 112 -1.49 4.66 21.21
CA SER A 112 -1.93 5.21 22.49
C SER A 112 -2.12 4.10 23.52
N GLY A 113 -1.59 4.28 24.73
CA GLY A 113 -1.72 3.31 25.84
C GLY A 113 -3.18 3.06 26.29
N SER A 114 -4.16 3.78 25.74
CA SER A 114 -5.60 3.55 25.96
C SER A 114 -6.25 2.71 24.87
N SER A 115 -5.49 2.28 23.87
CA SER A 115 -6.03 1.48 22.76
C SER A 115 -6.35 0.05 23.21
N GLU A 116 -7.54 -0.42 22.85
CA GLU A 116 -7.88 -1.83 23.04
C GLU A 116 -7.12 -2.69 22.03
N ASN A 117 -6.59 -3.82 22.48
CA ASN A 117 -5.94 -4.78 21.60
C ASN A 117 -6.93 -5.39 20.61
N GLY A 118 -6.52 -5.54 19.37
CA GLY A 118 -7.33 -6.15 18.31
C GLY A 118 -8.28 -5.20 17.60
N VAL A 119 -8.17 -3.89 17.83
CA VAL A 119 -8.99 -2.89 17.13
C VAL A 119 -8.39 -2.59 15.76
N GLU A 120 -9.23 -2.71 14.73
CA GLU A 120 -8.86 -2.28 13.39
C GLU A 120 -8.82 -0.75 13.30
N THR A 121 -7.77 -0.23 12.71
CA THR A 121 -7.60 1.21 12.48
C THR A 121 -7.08 1.49 11.08
N GLY A 122 -7.43 2.68 10.57
CA GLY A 122 -6.93 3.20 9.30
C GLY A 122 -5.84 4.24 9.51
N ILE A 123 -4.88 4.24 8.61
CA ILE A 123 -3.82 5.24 8.50
C ILE A 123 -3.97 5.90 7.14
N LEU A 124 -4.15 7.22 7.13
CA LEU A 124 -4.20 8.01 5.91
C LEU A 124 -2.79 8.47 5.53
N VAL A 125 -2.38 8.13 4.34
CA VAL A 125 -1.13 8.60 3.71
C VAL A 125 -1.50 9.64 2.68
N THR A 126 -0.85 10.79 2.74
CA THR A 126 -1.08 11.92 1.82
C THR A 126 0.24 12.30 1.15
N ILE A 127 0.21 12.44 -0.17
CA ILE A 127 1.34 12.93 -0.97
C ILE A 127 0.89 14.22 -1.64
N SER A 128 1.70 15.25 -1.54
CA SER A 128 1.49 16.53 -2.22
C SER A 128 2.79 17.09 -2.77
N ASP A 129 2.70 17.94 -3.79
CA ASP A 129 3.79 18.73 -4.33
C ASP A 129 3.35 20.19 -4.57
N ASN A 130 4.20 21.01 -5.18
CA ASN A 130 3.89 22.42 -5.45
C ASN A 130 2.82 22.62 -6.53
N SER A 131 2.47 21.59 -7.29
CA SER A 131 1.45 21.68 -8.38
C SER A 131 0.02 21.73 -7.87
N SER A 132 -0.21 21.78 -6.57
CA SER A 132 -1.52 21.59 -5.93
C SER A 132 -2.11 20.18 -6.09
N PHE A 133 -1.31 19.24 -6.57
CA PHE A 133 -1.70 17.84 -6.63
C PHE A 133 -1.65 17.25 -5.21
N VAL A 134 -2.74 16.61 -4.82
CA VAL A 134 -2.81 15.87 -3.55
C VAL A 134 -3.35 14.48 -3.84
N ARG A 135 -2.60 13.48 -3.44
CA ARG A 135 -3.02 12.08 -3.49
C ARG A 135 -3.08 11.49 -2.10
N THR A 136 -4.09 10.70 -1.87
CA THR A 136 -4.27 10.00 -0.59
C THR A 136 -4.39 8.51 -0.83
N ASP A 137 -3.86 7.74 0.12
CA ASP A 137 -4.04 6.30 0.21
C ASP A 137 -4.31 5.91 1.66
N THR A 138 -4.81 4.71 1.90
CA THR A 138 -5.18 4.25 3.23
C THR A 138 -4.63 2.86 3.49
N LEU A 139 -3.87 2.72 4.57
CA LEU A 139 -3.51 1.43 5.15
C LEU A 139 -4.48 1.09 6.27
N THR A 140 -5.04 -0.11 6.26
CA THR A 140 -5.78 -0.67 7.39
C THR A 140 -4.92 -1.67 8.13
N THR A 141 -4.82 -1.53 9.45
CA THR A 141 -4.05 -2.43 10.31
C THR A 141 -4.78 -2.69 11.62
N ILE A 142 -4.39 -3.75 12.32
CA ILE A 142 -4.93 -4.10 13.64
C ILE A 142 -3.97 -3.58 14.71
N VAL A 143 -4.52 -2.77 15.62
CA VAL A 143 -3.77 -2.26 16.77
C VAL A 143 -3.71 -3.29 17.86
N GLY A 144 -2.57 -3.40 18.52
CA GLY A 144 -2.44 -4.15 19.74
C GLY A 144 -1.12 -4.93 19.81
N ILE A 145 -0.82 -5.40 21.00
CA ILE A 145 0.30 -6.31 21.24
C ILE A 145 -0.23 -7.72 21.00
N PRO A 146 0.27 -8.45 19.99
CA PRO A 146 -0.16 -9.82 19.77
C PRO A 146 0.23 -10.65 21.00
N THR A 147 -0.77 -11.27 21.64
CA THR A 147 -0.54 -12.26 22.67
C THR A 147 -0.58 -13.64 22.06
N SER A 148 0.43 -14.45 22.31
CA SER A 148 0.37 -15.87 21.94
C SER A 148 -0.79 -16.52 22.70
N ILE A 149 -1.83 -16.92 21.98
CA ILE A 149 -2.96 -17.65 22.55
C ILE A 149 -2.61 -19.13 22.67
N PHE A 150 -1.75 -19.59 21.78
CA PHE A 150 -1.29 -20.97 21.72
C PHE A 150 0.16 -21.01 21.23
N SER A 151 1.02 -21.71 21.93
CA SER A 151 2.38 -22.00 21.50
C SER A 151 2.62 -23.49 21.70
N GLU A 152 2.91 -24.19 20.62
CA GLU A 152 3.20 -25.62 20.64
C GLU A 152 4.62 -25.88 20.15
N GLU A 153 5.43 -26.48 20.98
CA GLU A 153 6.73 -27.00 20.61
C GLU A 153 6.58 -28.51 20.53
N ALA A 154 6.50 -29.08 19.34
CA ALA A 154 6.31 -30.52 19.12
C ALA A 154 7.32 -31.41 19.87
N GLU A 155 8.47 -30.84 20.21
CA GLU A 155 9.52 -31.47 21.01
C GLU A 155 9.10 -31.71 22.50
N SER A 156 8.12 -30.95 22.98
CA SER A 156 7.62 -31.06 24.35
C SER A 156 6.64 -32.23 24.57
N GLY A 157 6.25 -32.90 23.49
CA GLY A 157 5.30 -34.01 23.52
C GLY A 157 3.90 -33.63 23.00
N LEU A 158 2.92 -34.49 23.32
CA LEU A 158 1.55 -34.37 22.85
C LEU A 158 0.54 -34.05 23.96
N SER A 159 0.99 -33.51 25.08
CA SER A 159 0.10 -33.32 26.24
C SER A 159 -1.10 -32.43 25.99
N ASP A 160 -0.95 -31.47 25.05
CA ASP A 160 -1.94 -30.44 24.72
C ASP A 160 -2.75 -30.76 23.46
N TRP A 161 -2.53 -31.94 22.87
CA TRP A 161 -3.18 -32.37 21.64
C TRP A 161 -4.12 -33.55 21.85
N ASP A 162 -5.26 -33.56 21.19
CA ASP A 162 -6.10 -34.76 21.08
C ASP A 162 -5.48 -35.69 20.04
N THR A 163 -4.99 -36.82 20.47
CA THR A 163 -4.22 -37.79 19.68
C THR A 163 -5.03 -39.00 19.25
N ASN A 164 -6.36 -38.91 19.18
CA ASN A 164 -7.21 -40.06 18.83
C ASN A 164 -6.85 -40.70 17.49
N ASP A 165 -6.43 -39.87 16.51
CA ASP A 165 -6.14 -40.33 15.16
C ASP A 165 -4.66 -40.25 14.74
N TRP A 166 -3.77 -39.75 15.61
CA TRP A 166 -2.35 -39.60 15.30
C TRP A 166 -1.47 -39.67 16.54
N GLY A 167 -0.17 -39.83 16.32
CA GLY A 167 0.79 -39.95 17.45
C GLY A 167 2.21 -39.58 17.00
N LEU A 168 3.07 -39.38 18.00
CA LEU A 168 4.49 -39.16 17.73
C LEU A 168 5.13 -40.41 17.14
N THR A 169 5.94 -40.21 16.07
CA THR A 169 6.75 -41.27 15.47
C THR A 169 8.23 -40.91 15.53
N SER A 170 9.04 -41.85 15.94
CA SER A 170 10.50 -41.73 15.89
C SER A 170 11.11 -42.25 14.57
N THR A 171 10.28 -42.83 13.69
CA THR A 171 10.75 -43.48 12.46
C THR A 171 10.69 -42.57 11.24
N SER A 172 10.07 -41.39 11.33
CA SER A 172 9.88 -40.43 10.24
C SER A 172 10.19 -39.01 10.72
N SER A 173 11.43 -38.76 11.16
CA SER A 173 11.85 -37.40 11.48
C SER A 173 12.35 -36.71 10.21
N TYR A 174 11.85 -35.51 9.94
CA TYR A 174 12.42 -34.62 8.93
C TYR A 174 13.70 -34.00 9.51
N ASN A 175 14.85 -34.45 9.03
CA ASN A 175 16.10 -33.74 9.25
C ASN A 175 16.18 -32.60 8.24
N GLY A 176 15.69 -31.41 8.61
CA GLY A 176 15.93 -30.19 7.85
C GLY A 176 17.44 -29.90 7.87
N ASN A 177 18.07 -29.85 6.69
CA ASN A 177 19.37 -29.25 6.48
C ASN A 177 19.20 -27.76 6.24
#